data_20fc913a3b978becacb07bf8666fec7f
#
_entry.id   20fc913a3b978becacb07bf8666fec7f
#
_cell.length_a   1.000
_cell.length_b   1.000
_cell.length_c   1.000
_cell.angle_alpha   90.00
_cell.angle_beta   90.00
_cell.angle_gamma   90.00
#
_symmetry.space_group_name_H-M   'P 1'
#
loop_
_entity.id
_entity.type
_entity.pdbx_description
1 polymer ?
#
loop_
_entity_poly.entity_id
_entity_poly.type
_entity_poly.pdbx_seq_one_letter_code
_entity_poly.pdbx_strand_id
1 'polypeptide(L)'
;MLRLGWFSTGRGPGSRNLLKAVMDRKLSGDLDIEIPFVFCNWSNKEADNPKREQRELFFDMVRGYGIPLVTVSWTEFMPELRKTDEAAWRIEYGKALREAVSPYPFDLGMLAGYMLWMDDETCEEFDMLNLHPALPGGPKGTWQEVIWQLIAEKADRQGAMMHVCTEEWDRGAAIAYCGFPIRGPGYDELWEDLDRKLETRTLEEIKKAEYLDNPLFLKIREDGAKRELPLVTETVAAFADGRLRIVDKKPADRNGFLDGAYDLSDMVDRALGVE
;
A
#
# COMPACT_ATOMS: atom_id res chain seq x y z
N MET A 1 0.13 4.18 -23.17
CA MET A 1 -0.94 3.85 -22.18
C MET A 1 -0.45 2.71 -21.30
N LEU A 2 -0.37 2.92 -19.99
CA LEU A 2 0.06 1.92 -18.99
C LEU A 2 -1.14 1.00 -18.64
N ARG A 3 -0.92 -0.32 -18.68
CA ARG A 3 -1.90 -1.31 -18.20
C ARG A 3 -1.60 -1.66 -16.74
N LEU A 4 -2.51 -1.27 -15.84
CA LEU A 4 -2.35 -1.41 -14.39
C LEU A 4 -3.22 -2.55 -13.86
N GLY A 5 -2.60 -3.69 -13.46
CA GLY A 5 -3.27 -4.76 -12.74
C GLY A 5 -3.58 -4.32 -11.30
N TRP A 6 -4.83 -4.44 -10.86
CA TRP A 6 -5.22 -3.99 -9.52
C TRP A 6 -5.53 -5.16 -8.60
N PHE A 7 -4.80 -5.25 -7.48
CA PHE A 7 -4.94 -6.34 -6.51
C PHE A 7 -5.39 -5.80 -5.16
N SER A 8 -6.46 -6.33 -4.61
CA SER A 8 -7.03 -5.86 -3.33
C SER A 8 -7.70 -6.97 -2.54
N THR A 9 -7.77 -6.82 -1.22
CA THR A 9 -8.62 -7.65 -0.36
C THR A 9 -10.04 -7.08 -0.24
N GLY A 10 -10.26 -5.83 -0.60
CA GLY A 10 -11.58 -5.19 -0.61
C GLY A 10 -12.22 -5.02 0.77
N ARG A 11 -11.45 -5.05 1.86
CA ARG A 11 -11.98 -5.20 3.23
C ARG A 11 -12.48 -3.91 3.89
N GLY A 12 -12.36 -2.76 3.24
CA GLY A 12 -12.74 -1.50 3.86
C GLY A 12 -12.73 -0.28 2.93
N PRO A 13 -13.05 0.91 3.47
CA PRO A 13 -13.06 2.16 2.70
C PRO A 13 -11.72 2.47 2.03
N GLY A 14 -10.58 2.17 2.67
CA GLY A 14 -9.25 2.41 2.11
C GLY A 14 -9.05 1.77 0.74
N SER A 15 -9.42 0.49 0.58
CA SER A 15 -9.32 -0.21 -0.71
C SER A 15 -10.17 0.46 -1.80
N ARG A 16 -11.37 0.95 -1.44
CA ARG A 16 -12.24 1.68 -2.39
C ARG A 16 -11.70 3.05 -2.74
N ASN A 17 -11.20 3.78 -1.74
CA ASN A 17 -10.67 5.12 -1.94
C ASN A 17 -9.44 5.12 -2.85
N LEU A 18 -8.56 4.13 -2.71
CA LEU A 18 -7.39 3.97 -3.58
C LEU A 18 -7.80 3.74 -5.04
N LEU A 19 -8.69 2.77 -5.30
CA LEU A 19 -9.17 2.52 -6.66
C LEU A 19 -9.92 3.74 -7.22
N LYS A 20 -10.80 4.35 -6.41
CA LYS A 20 -11.56 5.54 -6.81
C LYS A 20 -10.63 6.70 -7.20
N ALA A 21 -9.60 6.98 -6.41
CA ALA A 21 -8.67 8.08 -6.68
C ALA A 21 -7.95 7.91 -8.03
N VAL A 22 -7.52 6.69 -8.36
CA VAL A 22 -6.90 6.38 -9.65
C VAL A 22 -7.92 6.47 -10.78
N MET A 23 -9.15 5.95 -10.58
CA MET A 23 -10.21 5.99 -11.59
C MET A 23 -10.73 7.41 -11.83
N ASP A 24 -10.83 8.25 -10.81
CA ASP A 24 -11.23 9.67 -10.98
C ASP A 24 -10.25 10.40 -11.93
N ARG A 25 -8.94 10.22 -11.74
CA ARG A 25 -7.91 10.83 -12.60
C ARG A 25 -7.87 10.22 -14.00
N LYS A 26 -8.16 8.91 -14.14
CA LYS A 26 -8.34 8.28 -15.45
C LYS A 26 -9.53 8.87 -16.19
N LEU A 27 -10.67 9.01 -15.52
CA LEU A 27 -11.91 9.51 -16.12
C LEU A 27 -11.86 11.01 -16.44
N SER A 28 -11.07 11.80 -15.68
CA SER A 28 -10.82 13.21 -16.02
C SER A 28 -9.84 13.38 -17.19
N GLY A 29 -9.16 12.31 -17.61
CA GLY A 29 -8.14 12.38 -18.66
C GLY A 29 -6.73 12.74 -18.16
N ASP A 30 -6.53 12.85 -16.85
CA ASP A 30 -5.23 13.16 -16.25
C ASP A 30 -4.27 11.96 -16.22
N LEU A 31 -4.80 10.74 -16.34
CA LEU A 31 -4.00 9.51 -16.39
C LEU A 31 -4.31 8.70 -17.64
N ASP A 32 -3.30 8.50 -18.49
CA ASP A 32 -3.38 7.61 -19.65
C ASP A 32 -3.08 6.16 -19.25
N ILE A 33 -4.05 5.53 -18.61
CA ILE A 33 -3.97 4.16 -18.11
C ILE A 33 -5.17 3.31 -18.49
N GLU A 34 -4.97 2.00 -18.50
CA GLU A 34 -6.03 0.99 -18.50
C GLU A 34 -5.93 0.16 -17.23
N ILE A 35 -7.07 -0.24 -16.65
CA ILE A 35 -7.14 -1.25 -15.59
C ILE A 35 -7.83 -2.48 -16.20
N PRO A 36 -7.07 -3.47 -16.73
CA PRO A 36 -7.65 -4.61 -17.44
C PRO A 36 -8.41 -5.55 -16.52
N PHE A 37 -8.12 -5.56 -15.23
CA PHE A 37 -8.82 -6.33 -14.21
C PHE A 37 -8.61 -5.77 -12.81
N VAL A 38 -9.50 -6.14 -11.91
CA VAL A 38 -9.31 -6.08 -10.45
C VAL A 38 -9.31 -7.50 -9.91
N PHE A 39 -8.21 -7.89 -9.26
CA PHE A 39 -8.12 -9.16 -8.54
C PHE A 39 -8.48 -8.97 -7.08
N CYS A 40 -9.34 -9.88 -6.55
CA CYS A 40 -9.62 -9.94 -5.12
C CYS A 40 -9.43 -11.36 -4.60
N ASN A 41 -8.72 -11.49 -3.48
CA ASN A 41 -8.46 -12.77 -2.82
C ASN A 41 -9.65 -13.28 -1.97
N TRP A 42 -10.86 -12.78 -2.21
CA TRP A 42 -12.13 -13.25 -1.67
C TRP A 42 -13.19 -13.28 -2.77
N SER A 43 -14.13 -14.25 -2.71
CA SER A 43 -15.22 -14.36 -3.68
C SER A 43 -16.56 -13.79 -3.21
N ASN A 44 -16.73 -13.52 -1.92
CA ASN A 44 -17.99 -13.23 -1.22
C ASN A 44 -19.01 -14.39 -1.21
N LYS A 45 -18.60 -15.60 -1.60
CA LYS A 45 -19.42 -16.81 -1.52
C LYS A 45 -19.24 -17.55 -0.20
N GLU A 46 -18.16 -17.24 0.52
CA GLU A 46 -17.78 -17.87 1.77
C GLU A 46 -18.87 -17.69 2.83
N ALA A 47 -19.19 -18.77 3.57
CA ALA A 47 -20.18 -18.75 4.65
C ALA A 47 -19.73 -17.83 5.79
N ASP A 48 -18.45 -17.88 6.17
CA ASP A 48 -17.81 -16.97 7.12
C ASP A 48 -16.93 -15.97 6.38
N ASN A 49 -17.45 -14.78 6.16
CA ASN A 49 -16.77 -13.71 5.41
C ASN A 49 -16.79 -12.42 6.25
N PRO A 50 -15.77 -12.21 7.10
CA PRO A 50 -15.63 -10.97 7.83
C PRO A 50 -15.48 -9.81 6.82
N LYS A 51 -16.19 -8.72 7.07
CA LYS A 51 -16.22 -7.55 6.17
C LYS A 51 -16.91 -7.79 4.82
N ARG A 52 -17.81 -8.76 4.73
CA ARG A 52 -18.62 -9.05 3.52
C ARG A 52 -19.24 -7.78 2.92
N GLU A 53 -19.95 -7.00 3.73
CA GLU A 53 -20.59 -5.76 3.29
C GLU A 53 -19.60 -4.79 2.62
N GLN A 54 -18.43 -4.59 3.25
CA GLN A 54 -17.39 -3.69 2.70
C GLN A 54 -16.84 -4.21 1.37
N ARG A 55 -16.75 -5.52 1.22
CA ARG A 55 -16.26 -6.15 0.00
C ARG A 55 -17.32 -6.15 -1.10
N GLU A 56 -18.59 -6.30 -0.76
CA GLU A 56 -19.68 -6.12 -1.72
C GLU A 56 -19.70 -4.71 -2.29
N LEU A 57 -19.54 -3.68 -1.44
CA LEU A 57 -19.40 -2.30 -1.90
C LEU A 57 -18.17 -2.09 -2.81
N PHE A 58 -17.07 -2.79 -2.54
CA PHE A 58 -15.90 -2.77 -3.41
C PHE A 58 -16.18 -3.45 -4.76
N PHE A 59 -16.83 -4.62 -4.76
CA PHE A 59 -17.19 -5.33 -5.97
C PHE A 59 -18.19 -4.55 -6.83
N ASP A 60 -19.18 -3.91 -6.22
CA ASP A 60 -20.14 -3.07 -6.91
C ASP A 60 -19.47 -1.84 -7.56
N MET A 61 -18.49 -1.24 -6.89
CA MET A 61 -17.67 -0.17 -7.45
C MET A 61 -16.89 -0.67 -8.68
N VAL A 62 -16.21 -1.81 -8.61
CA VAL A 62 -15.45 -2.40 -9.72
C VAL A 62 -16.36 -2.66 -10.93
N ARG A 63 -17.55 -3.25 -10.69
CA ARG A 63 -18.56 -3.48 -11.73
C ARG A 63 -19.09 -2.18 -12.31
N GLY A 64 -19.30 -1.17 -11.45
CA GLY A 64 -19.77 0.16 -11.88
C GLY A 64 -18.77 0.87 -12.82
N TYR A 65 -17.49 0.59 -12.70
CA TYR A 65 -16.46 1.05 -13.65
C TYR A 65 -16.36 0.18 -14.91
N GLY A 66 -17.08 -0.94 -14.99
CA GLY A 66 -17.00 -1.88 -16.11
C GLY A 66 -15.70 -2.68 -16.15
N ILE A 67 -14.97 -2.76 -15.02
CA ILE A 67 -13.70 -3.49 -14.93
C ILE A 67 -13.97 -4.96 -14.63
N PRO A 68 -13.32 -5.91 -15.33
CA PRO A 68 -13.37 -7.33 -15.01
C PRO A 68 -12.95 -7.59 -13.56
N LEU A 69 -13.79 -8.29 -12.79
CA LEU A 69 -13.51 -8.71 -11.42
C LEU A 69 -13.07 -10.18 -11.42
N VAL A 70 -11.83 -10.42 -11.07
CA VAL A 70 -11.23 -11.76 -10.94
C VAL A 70 -11.13 -12.12 -9.47
N THR A 71 -11.58 -13.30 -9.07
CA THR A 71 -11.54 -13.72 -7.66
C THR A 71 -10.98 -15.12 -7.51
N VAL A 72 -10.04 -15.30 -6.58
CA VAL A 72 -9.60 -16.60 -6.06
C VAL A 72 -9.68 -16.53 -4.55
N SER A 73 -10.67 -17.21 -3.97
CA SER A 73 -10.86 -17.17 -2.51
C SER A 73 -9.76 -17.92 -1.79
N TRP A 74 -8.94 -17.21 -1.01
CA TRP A 74 -7.84 -17.80 -0.24
C TRP A 74 -8.32 -18.73 0.88
N THR A 75 -9.56 -18.58 1.35
CA THR A 75 -10.16 -19.44 2.38
C THR A 75 -10.75 -20.72 1.81
N GLU A 76 -11.21 -20.67 0.55
CA GLU A 76 -11.81 -21.82 -0.13
C GLU A 76 -10.78 -22.62 -0.97
N PHE A 77 -9.66 -21.97 -1.31
CA PHE A 77 -8.61 -22.61 -2.12
C PHE A 77 -7.79 -23.57 -1.27
N MET A 78 -7.89 -24.87 -1.54
CA MET A 78 -7.14 -25.95 -0.88
C MET A 78 -7.01 -25.78 0.65
N PRO A 79 -8.13 -25.68 1.40
CA PRO A 79 -8.09 -25.32 2.82
C PRO A 79 -7.35 -26.35 3.68
N GLU A 80 -7.35 -27.63 3.29
CA GLU A 80 -6.61 -28.67 4.02
C GLU A 80 -5.10 -28.56 3.79
N LEU A 81 -4.64 -28.27 2.56
CA LEU A 81 -3.24 -28.01 2.31
C LEU A 81 -2.74 -26.80 3.12
N ARG A 82 -3.53 -25.74 3.19
CA ARG A 82 -3.19 -24.57 3.97
C ARG A 82 -2.98 -24.85 5.45
N LYS A 83 -3.76 -25.76 6.03
CA LYS A 83 -3.62 -26.14 7.44
C LYS A 83 -2.41 -27.04 7.70
N THR A 84 -2.06 -27.88 6.73
CA THR A 84 -1.01 -28.89 6.89
C THR A 84 0.34 -28.42 6.40
N ASP A 85 0.37 -27.61 5.34
CA ASP A 85 1.59 -27.07 4.73
C ASP A 85 1.29 -25.71 4.07
N GLU A 86 1.42 -24.65 4.86
CA GLU A 86 1.15 -23.28 4.39
C GLU A 86 2.14 -22.83 3.30
N ALA A 87 3.38 -23.33 3.33
CA ALA A 87 4.39 -22.98 2.32
C ALA A 87 4.01 -23.57 0.96
N ALA A 88 3.68 -24.85 0.89
CA ALA A 88 3.18 -25.49 -0.32
C ALA A 88 1.86 -24.82 -0.80
N TRP A 89 0.98 -24.48 0.13
CA TRP A 89 -0.27 -23.79 -0.21
C TRP A 89 -0.02 -22.43 -0.88
N ARG A 90 0.96 -21.66 -0.42
CA ARG A 90 1.31 -20.35 -1.01
C ARG A 90 1.74 -20.49 -2.47
N ILE A 91 2.54 -21.49 -2.79
CA ILE A 91 2.98 -21.79 -4.16
C ILE A 91 1.77 -22.12 -5.05
N GLU A 92 0.91 -23.03 -4.61
CA GLU A 92 -0.29 -23.41 -5.38
C GLU A 92 -1.29 -22.25 -5.51
N TYR A 93 -1.44 -21.43 -4.47
CA TYR A 93 -2.29 -20.24 -4.53
C TYR A 93 -1.74 -19.19 -5.51
N GLY A 94 -0.44 -18.93 -5.50
CA GLY A 94 0.21 -18.04 -6.46
C GLY A 94 0.05 -18.51 -7.90
N LYS A 95 0.21 -19.81 -8.15
CA LYS A 95 -0.08 -20.39 -9.45
C LYS A 95 -1.54 -20.17 -9.89
N ALA A 96 -2.51 -20.40 -9.00
CA ALA A 96 -3.91 -20.16 -9.30
C ALA A 96 -4.21 -18.67 -9.55
N LEU A 97 -3.53 -17.76 -8.83
CA LEU A 97 -3.61 -16.33 -9.08
C LEU A 97 -3.08 -15.99 -10.48
N ARG A 98 -1.86 -16.45 -10.85
CA ARG A 98 -1.26 -16.19 -12.17
C ARG A 98 -2.15 -16.73 -13.29
N GLU A 99 -2.66 -17.96 -13.15
CA GLU A 99 -3.62 -18.54 -14.10
C GLU A 99 -4.90 -17.69 -14.24
N ALA A 100 -5.46 -17.21 -13.12
CA ALA A 100 -6.68 -16.42 -13.12
C ALA A 100 -6.51 -15.05 -13.79
N VAL A 101 -5.34 -14.43 -13.70
CA VAL A 101 -5.07 -13.12 -14.32
C VAL A 101 -4.47 -13.22 -15.72
N SER A 102 -4.02 -14.42 -16.16
CA SER A 102 -3.37 -14.62 -17.45
C SER A 102 -4.17 -14.12 -18.67
N PRO A 103 -5.53 -14.12 -18.70
CA PRO A 103 -6.27 -13.54 -19.80
C PRO A 103 -6.18 -12.01 -19.90
N TYR A 104 -5.63 -11.34 -18.89
CA TYR A 104 -5.61 -9.89 -18.74
C TYR A 104 -4.17 -9.37 -18.67
N PRO A 105 -3.47 -9.17 -19.81
CA PRO A 105 -2.11 -8.67 -19.78
C PRO A 105 -2.01 -7.28 -19.15
N PHE A 106 -1.02 -7.09 -18.28
CA PHE A 106 -0.74 -5.83 -17.61
C PHE A 106 0.76 -5.56 -17.54
N ASP A 107 1.15 -4.31 -17.32
CA ASP A 107 2.54 -3.86 -17.31
C ASP A 107 3.06 -3.63 -15.87
N LEU A 108 2.15 -3.31 -14.95
CA LEU A 108 2.45 -3.04 -13.54
C LEU A 108 1.30 -3.51 -12.67
N GLY A 109 1.59 -4.20 -11.57
CA GLY A 109 0.61 -4.58 -10.55
C GLY A 109 0.59 -3.58 -9.39
N MET A 110 -0.59 -3.23 -8.90
CA MET A 110 -0.78 -2.39 -7.70
C MET A 110 -1.43 -3.19 -6.60
N LEU A 111 -0.71 -3.42 -5.50
CA LEU A 111 -1.23 -4.06 -4.29
C LEU A 111 -1.92 -3.01 -3.42
N ALA A 112 -3.18 -2.73 -3.70
CA ALA A 112 -3.97 -1.68 -3.04
C ALA A 112 -4.81 -2.25 -1.90
N GLY A 113 -4.23 -2.36 -0.73
CA GLY A 113 -4.86 -3.01 0.42
C GLY A 113 -4.99 -4.53 0.22
N TYR A 114 -4.07 -5.13 -0.47
CA TYR A 114 -3.93 -6.57 -0.60
C TYR A 114 -3.25 -7.12 0.66
N MET A 115 -3.89 -8.06 1.33
CA MET A 115 -3.50 -8.51 2.68
C MET A 115 -3.16 -10.00 2.72
N LEU A 116 -2.64 -10.53 1.63
CA LEU A 116 -2.15 -11.88 1.55
C LEU A 116 -0.71 -11.87 1.03
N TRP A 117 0.06 -12.85 1.43
CA TRP A 117 1.43 -13.03 0.97
C TRP A 117 1.47 -13.41 -0.50
N MET A 118 2.42 -12.86 -1.26
CA MET A 118 2.73 -13.29 -2.62
C MET A 118 3.83 -14.34 -2.60
N ASP A 119 3.74 -15.35 -3.46
CA ASP A 119 4.79 -16.35 -3.67
C ASP A 119 5.92 -15.78 -4.55
N ASP A 120 7.06 -16.43 -4.50
CA ASP A 120 8.29 -16.02 -5.17
C ASP A 120 8.10 -15.91 -6.68
N GLU A 121 7.51 -16.93 -7.31
CA GLU A 121 7.28 -16.94 -8.76
C GLU A 121 6.37 -15.78 -9.21
N THR A 122 5.34 -15.45 -8.44
CA THR A 122 4.47 -14.29 -8.74
C THR A 122 5.25 -12.97 -8.61
N CYS A 123 6.12 -12.87 -7.60
CA CYS A 123 6.98 -11.69 -7.41
C CYS A 123 8.05 -11.57 -8.50
N GLU A 124 8.57 -12.69 -9.02
CA GLU A 124 9.52 -12.72 -10.14
C GLU A 124 8.86 -12.37 -11.46
N GLU A 125 7.70 -12.98 -11.75
CA GLU A 125 7.00 -12.83 -13.02
C GLU A 125 6.44 -11.41 -13.21
N PHE A 126 5.89 -10.80 -12.15
CA PHE A 126 5.22 -9.50 -12.25
C PHE A 126 5.99 -8.40 -11.52
N ASP A 127 6.05 -7.22 -12.13
CA ASP A 127 6.42 -6.01 -11.43
C ASP A 127 5.20 -5.50 -10.66
N MET A 128 5.23 -5.63 -9.34
CA MET A 128 4.14 -5.22 -8.47
C MET A 128 4.62 -4.24 -7.40
N LEU A 129 3.81 -3.24 -7.12
CA LEU A 129 4.07 -2.23 -6.09
C LEU A 129 3.15 -2.42 -4.89
N ASN A 130 3.73 -2.34 -3.71
CA ASN A 130 3.01 -2.28 -2.44
C ASN A 130 3.23 -0.93 -1.75
N LEU A 131 2.18 -0.43 -1.08
CA LEU A 131 2.22 0.77 -0.27
C LEU A 131 2.66 0.42 1.16
N HIS A 132 3.72 1.07 1.65
CA HIS A 132 4.18 0.93 3.03
C HIS A 132 4.26 2.30 3.72
N PRO A 133 3.77 2.44 4.97
CA PRO A 133 3.65 3.73 5.66
C PRO A 133 4.96 4.16 6.36
N ALA A 134 6.09 4.05 5.68
CA ALA A 134 7.40 4.52 6.13
C ALA A 134 8.22 5.08 4.97
N LEU A 135 9.23 5.89 5.30
CA LEU A 135 10.25 6.32 4.34
C LEU A 135 11.15 5.15 3.92
N PRO A 136 11.81 5.21 2.75
CA PRO A 136 12.84 4.26 2.37
C PRO A 136 13.90 4.10 3.46
N GLY A 137 14.18 2.85 3.84
CA GLY A 137 15.08 2.53 4.95
C GLY A 137 14.51 2.72 6.37
N GLY A 138 13.26 3.17 6.48
CA GLY A 138 12.55 3.36 7.76
C GLY A 138 12.03 2.07 8.38
N PRO A 139 11.22 2.19 9.46
CA PRO A 139 10.66 1.06 10.18
C PRO A 139 9.81 0.14 9.29
N LYS A 140 9.77 -1.15 9.65
CA LYS A 140 8.98 -2.20 9.00
C LYS A 140 7.85 -2.68 9.90
N GLY A 141 6.87 -3.36 9.30
CA GLY A 141 5.74 -3.91 10.01
C GLY A 141 4.45 -3.13 9.79
N THR A 142 3.48 -3.30 10.70
CA THR A 142 2.21 -2.60 10.62
C THR A 142 2.37 -1.09 10.80
N TRP A 143 1.44 -0.30 10.26
CA TRP A 143 1.48 1.17 10.41
C TRP A 143 1.52 1.61 11.90
N GLN A 144 0.93 0.82 12.81
CA GLN A 144 0.99 1.08 14.24
C GLN A 144 2.42 0.92 14.78
N GLU A 145 3.08 -0.17 14.40
CA GLU A 145 4.46 -0.45 14.82
C GLU A 145 5.41 0.60 14.27
N VAL A 146 5.24 0.97 13.00
CA VAL A 146 6.03 2.03 12.35
C VAL A 146 5.94 3.33 13.14
N ILE A 147 4.73 3.82 13.45
CA ILE A 147 4.56 5.09 14.15
C ILE A 147 5.15 5.04 15.56
N TRP A 148 4.93 3.95 16.31
CA TRP A 148 5.50 3.81 17.64
C TRP A 148 7.03 3.72 17.62
N GLN A 149 7.61 3.11 16.58
CA GLN A 149 9.06 3.08 16.41
C GLN A 149 9.62 4.48 16.11
N LEU A 150 8.97 5.25 15.22
CA LEU A 150 9.36 6.63 14.95
C LEU A 150 9.29 7.51 16.21
N ILE A 151 8.28 7.31 17.05
CA ILE A 151 8.16 8.00 18.35
C ILE A 151 9.31 7.59 19.29
N ALA A 152 9.63 6.29 19.36
CA ALA A 152 10.74 5.77 20.18
C ALA A 152 12.09 6.31 19.74
N GLU A 153 12.30 6.45 18.44
CA GLU A 153 13.54 6.96 17.83
C GLU A 153 13.61 8.50 17.84
N LYS A 154 12.55 9.18 18.30
CA LYS A 154 12.40 10.65 18.24
C LYS A 154 12.64 11.20 16.83
N ALA A 155 12.12 10.50 15.82
CA ALA A 155 12.32 10.84 14.44
C ALA A 155 11.81 12.26 14.10
N ASP A 156 12.46 12.89 13.12
CA ASP A 156 12.09 14.22 12.64
C ASP A 156 11.12 14.19 11.46
N ARG A 157 11.05 13.06 10.76
CA ARG A 157 10.24 12.87 9.56
C ARG A 157 9.50 11.55 9.57
N GLN A 158 8.33 11.55 8.94
CA GLN A 158 7.55 10.40 8.55
C GLN A 158 7.30 10.43 7.04
N GLY A 159 6.83 9.32 6.48
CA GLY A 159 6.44 9.27 5.08
C GLY A 159 5.73 7.96 4.74
N ALA A 160 5.53 7.79 3.46
CA ALA A 160 5.07 6.54 2.87
C ALA A 160 5.88 6.25 1.60
N MET A 161 6.04 4.99 1.26
CA MET A 161 6.72 4.57 0.04
C MET A 161 5.92 3.55 -0.73
N MET A 162 6.13 3.55 -2.04
CA MET A 162 5.81 2.45 -2.93
C MET A 162 7.07 1.64 -3.16
N HIS A 163 7.04 0.36 -2.83
CA HIS A 163 8.18 -0.55 -3.02
C HIS A 163 7.77 -1.74 -3.88
N VAL A 164 8.74 -2.37 -4.53
CA VAL A 164 8.51 -3.62 -5.27
C VAL A 164 8.06 -4.70 -4.29
N CYS A 165 7.03 -5.43 -4.66
CA CYS A 165 6.65 -6.64 -3.94
C CYS A 165 7.71 -7.71 -4.16
N THR A 166 8.18 -8.31 -3.06
CA THR A 166 9.11 -9.43 -3.04
C THR A 166 8.58 -10.51 -2.10
N GLU A 167 9.17 -11.67 -2.12
CA GLU A 167 8.90 -12.77 -1.20
C GLU A 167 9.01 -12.39 0.29
N GLU A 168 9.91 -11.46 0.60
CA GLU A 168 10.07 -10.89 1.94
C GLU A 168 9.24 -9.62 2.10
N TRP A 169 8.40 -9.60 3.13
CA TRP A 169 7.53 -8.45 3.40
C TRP A 169 8.32 -7.16 3.63
N ASP A 170 7.88 -6.09 2.95
CA ASP A 170 8.40 -4.72 3.06
C ASP A 170 9.93 -4.62 2.85
N ARG A 171 10.52 -5.55 2.06
CA ARG A 171 11.96 -5.58 1.77
C ARG A 171 12.35 -5.30 0.33
N GLY A 172 11.38 -5.20 -0.56
CA GLY A 172 11.63 -4.82 -1.95
C GLY A 172 12.20 -3.42 -2.08
N ALA A 173 12.87 -3.16 -3.19
CA ALA A 173 13.42 -1.84 -3.48
C ALA A 173 12.33 -0.78 -3.45
N ALA A 174 12.57 0.32 -2.73
CA ALA A 174 11.69 1.47 -2.75
C ALA A 174 11.74 2.12 -4.14
N ILE A 175 10.57 2.35 -4.73
CA ILE A 175 10.43 2.89 -6.09
C ILE A 175 10.09 4.38 -6.06
N ALA A 176 9.13 4.76 -5.23
CA ALA A 176 8.74 6.13 -5.01
C ALA A 176 8.37 6.35 -3.54
N TYR A 177 8.47 7.57 -3.07
CA TYR A 177 8.10 7.92 -1.71
C TYR A 177 7.62 9.36 -1.60
N CYS A 178 6.93 9.66 -0.50
CA CYS A 178 6.74 11.03 -0.03
C CYS A 178 7.10 11.11 1.46
N GLY A 179 7.71 12.22 1.87
CA GLY A 179 8.10 12.46 3.25
C GLY A 179 7.60 13.81 3.75
N PHE A 180 7.30 13.89 5.03
CA PHE A 180 6.86 15.13 5.68
C PHE A 180 7.47 15.25 7.08
N PRO A 181 7.66 16.48 7.61
CA PRO A 181 8.16 16.68 8.96
C PRO A 181 7.11 16.27 10.00
N ILE A 182 7.59 15.65 11.10
CA ILE A 182 6.79 15.39 12.31
C ILE A 182 7.34 16.16 13.50
N ARG A 183 7.94 17.32 13.22
CA ARG A 183 8.42 18.36 14.12
C ARG A 183 7.97 19.72 13.61
N GLY A 184 8.04 20.74 14.43
CA GLY A 184 7.62 22.08 14.07
C GLY A 184 6.14 22.34 14.37
N PRO A 185 5.52 23.36 13.73
CA PRO A 185 4.16 23.78 14.01
C PRO A 185 3.14 22.63 13.96
N GLY A 186 2.36 22.50 15.01
CA GLY A 186 1.34 21.43 15.16
C GLY A 186 1.89 20.11 15.68
N TYR A 187 3.19 19.95 15.83
CA TYR A 187 3.83 18.77 16.41
C TYR A 187 4.58 19.06 17.72
N ASP A 188 5.19 20.23 17.86
CA ASP A 188 6.09 20.51 18.96
C ASP A 188 5.41 20.37 20.32
N GLU A 189 4.18 20.89 20.47
CA GLU A 189 3.39 20.75 21.69
C GLU A 189 3.07 19.28 22.05
N LEU A 190 2.86 18.45 21.02
CA LEU A 190 2.59 17.00 21.19
C LEU A 190 3.84 16.25 21.64
N TRP A 191 5.00 16.63 21.10
CA TRP A 191 6.28 16.09 21.54
C TRP A 191 6.63 16.53 22.97
N GLU A 192 6.39 17.80 23.32
CA GLU A 192 6.57 18.29 24.69
C GLU A 192 5.66 17.59 25.69
N ASP A 193 4.40 17.29 25.31
CA ASP A 193 3.50 16.51 26.14
C ASP A 193 4.02 15.08 26.37
N LEU A 194 4.50 14.45 25.31
CA LEU A 194 5.13 13.12 25.43
C LEU A 194 6.38 13.17 26.31
N ASP A 195 7.27 14.16 26.14
CA ASP A 195 8.49 14.30 26.94
C ASP A 195 8.15 14.51 28.43
N ARG A 196 7.14 15.30 28.77
CA ARG A 196 6.63 15.45 30.16
C ARG A 196 6.13 14.12 30.74
N LYS A 197 5.41 13.32 29.94
CA LYS A 197 4.96 11.99 30.39
C LYS A 197 6.13 11.03 30.62
N LEU A 198 7.17 11.16 29.83
CA LEU A 198 8.40 10.33 29.95
C LEU A 198 9.23 10.65 31.20
N GLU A 199 9.02 11.80 31.86
CA GLU A 199 9.67 12.10 33.14
C GLU A 199 9.25 11.13 34.27
N THR A 200 8.05 10.55 34.19
CA THR A 200 7.48 9.69 35.23
C THR A 200 7.07 8.30 34.75
N ARG A 201 7.06 8.06 33.46
CA ARG A 201 6.61 6.81 32.84
C ARG A 201 7.55 6.39 31.72
N THR A 202 7.68 5.10 31.48
CA THR A 202 8.36 4.58 30.30
C THR A 202 7.49 4.72 29.05
N LEU A 203 8.11 4.71 27.87
CA LEU A 203 7.38 4.73 26.60
C LEU A 203 6.44 3.52 26.46
N GLU A 204 6.84 2.35 26.94
CA GLU A 204 6.01 1.14 26.89
C GLU A 204 4.76 1.26 27.78
N GLU A 205 4.87 1.91 28.95
CA GLU A 205 3.71 2.20 29.82
C GLU A 205 2.75 3.19 29.17
N ILE A 206 3.27 4.22 28.49
CA ILE A 206 2.48 5.18 27.73
C ILE A 206 1.78 4.48 26.56
N LYS A 207 2.52 3.71 25.77
CA LYS A 207 2.00 2.91 24.66
C LYS A 207 0.90 1.94 25.10
N LYS A 208 1.10 1.26 26.23
CA LYS A 208 0.09 0.35 26.79
C LYS A 208 -1.19 1.06 27.25
N ALA A 209 -1.06 2.25 27.80
CA ALA A 209 -2.19 3.01 28.34
C ALA A 209 -2.96 3.80 27.28
N GLU A 210 -2.26 4.40 26.31
CA GLU A 210 -2.81 5.34 25.34
C GLU A 210 -2.96 4.75 23.95
N TYR A 211 -2.08 3.81 23.56
CA TYR A 211 -2.01 3.11 22.28
C TYR A 211 -2.43 3.97 21.07
N LEU A 212 -3.63 3.70 20.49
CA LEU A 212 -4.15 4.43 19.34
C LEU A 212 -4.73 5.81 19.70
N ASP A 213 -4.91 6.11 20.99
CA ASP A 213 -5.49 7.38 21.47
C ASP A 213 -4.40 8.41 21.86
N ASN A 214 -3.11 8.03 21.75
CA ASN A 214 -2.03 8.98 22.02
C ASN A 214 -2.06 10.13 20.99
N PRO A 215 -2.09 11.41 21.43
CA PRO A 215 -2.28 12.54 20.52
C PRO A 215 -1.19 12.68 19.43
N LEU A 216 0.07 12.44 19.78
CA LEU A 216 1.19 12.49 18.82
C LEU A 216 1.07 11.35 17.79
N PHE A 217 0.76 10.14 18.25
CA PHE A 217 0.51 8.99 17.40
C PHE A 217 -0.62 9.25 16.40
N LEU A 218 -1.76 9.78 16.90
CA LEU A 218 -2.92 10.13 16.06
C LEU A 218 -2.58 11.17 15.00
N LYS A 219 -1.85 12.21 15.37
CA LYS A 219 -1.43 13.27 14.44
C LYS A 219 -0.54 12.72 13.34
N ILE A 220 0.46 11.91 13.71
CA ILE A 220 1.36 11.25 12.72
C ILE A 220 0.54 10.34 11.80
N ARG A 221 -0.39 9.55 12.35
CA ARG A 221 -1.25 8.66 11.55
C ARG A 221 -2.14 9.44 10.59
N GLU A 222 -2.76 10.50 11.05
CA GLU A 222 -3.66 11.33 10.25
C GLU A 222 -2.93 11.95 9.06
N ASP A 223 -1.80 12.59 9.31
CA ASP A 223 -1.03 13.27 8.27
C ASP A 223 -0.36 12.29 7.30
N GLY A 224 0.06 11.11 7.80
CA GLY A 224 0.54 10.03 6.95
C GLY A 224 -0.55 9.46 6.06
N ALA A 225 -1.72 9.16 6.63
CA ALA A 225 -2.84 8.59 5.87
C ALA A 225 -3.36 9.51 4.76
N LYS A 226 -3.34 10.84 4.98
CA LYS A 226 -3.70 11.82 3.93
C LYS A 226 -2.79 11.73 2.71
N ARG A 227 -1.53 11.31 2.88
CA ARG A 227 -0.52 11.23 1.83
C ARG A 227 -0.53 9.92 1.04
N GLU A 228 -1.14 8.88 1.60
CA GLU A 228 -1.18 7.55 0.95
C GLU A 228 -1.88 7.60 -0.42
N LEU A 229 -3.05 8.25 -0.52
CA LEU A 229 -3.79 8.35 -1.78
C LEU A 229 -3.04 9.16 -2.85
N PRO A 230 -2.59 10.39 -2.57
CA PRO A 230 -1.79 11.16 -3.52
C PRO A 230 -0.51 10.42 -3.93
N LEU A 231 0.20 9.77 -3.00
CA LEU A 231 1.40 9.01 -3.35
C LEU A 231 1.10 7.91 -4.37
N VAL A 232 0.03 7.13 -4.17
CA VAL A 232 -0.36 6.08 -5.12
C VAL A 232 -0.68 6.69 -6.49
N THR A 233 -1.49 7.76 -6.54
CA THR A 233 -1.88 8.36 -7.83
C THR A 233 -0.72 9.04 -8.54
N GLU A 234 0.18 9.73 -7.83
CA GLU A 234 1.39 10.33 -8.40
C GLU A 234 2.40 9.29 -8.87
N THR A 235 2.52 8.17 -8.14
CA THR A 235 3.33 7.03 -8.59
C THR A 235 2.79 6.47 -9.90
N VAL A 236 1.48 6.19 -9.99
CA VAL A 236 0.85 5.72 -11.23
C VAL A 236 1.06 6.72 -12.37
N ALA A 237 0.93 8.02 -12.11
CA ALA A 237 1.19 9.06 -13.10
C ALA A 237 2.65 9.03 -13.60
N ALA A 238 3.61 8.88 -12.69
CA ALA A 238 5.02 8.80 -13.04
C ALA A 238 5.36 7.58 -13.92
N PHE A 239 4.67 6.46 -13.72
CA PHE A 239 4.78 5.30 -14.61
C PHE A 239 4.08 5.54 -15.96
N ALA A 240 2.88 6.11 -15.95
CA ALA A 240 2.09 6.34 -17.16
C ALA A 240 2.78 7.30 -18.15
N ASP A 241 3.46 8.31 -17.65
CA ASP A 241 4.19 9.31 -18.47
C ASP A 241 5.68 8.95 -18.69
N GLY A 242 6.15 7.82 -18.16
CA GLY A 242 7.50 7.29 -18.37
C GLY A 242 8.61 8.01 -17.59
N ARG A 243 8.26 8.82 -16.58
CA ARG A 243 9.24 9.40 -15.64
C ARG A 243 9.81 8.33 -14.72
N LEU A 244 9.08 7.26 -14.48
CA LEU A 244 9.45 6.16 -13.61
C LEU A 244 9.16 4.81 -14.29
N ARG A 245 10.02 3.84 -14.06
CA ARG A 245 9.87 2.45 -14.47
C ARG A 245 10.60 1.52 -13.51
N ILE A 246 10.32 0.23 -13.62
CA ILE A 246 11.06 -0.82 -12.93
C ILE A 246 11.94 -1.52 -13.96
N VAL A 247 13.21 -1.68 -13.63
CA VAL A 247 14.18 -2.49 -14.39
C VAL A 247 14.92 -3.37 -13.38
N ASP A 248 14.93 -4.67 -13.59
CA ASP A 248 15.55 -5.64 -12.66
C ASP A 248 15.11 -5.42 -11.20
N LYS A 249 13.80 -5.22 -10.98
CA LYS A 249 13.19 -4.93 -9.67
C LYS A 249 13.72 -3.68 -8.95
N LYS A 250 14.30 -2.72 -9.69
CA LYS A 250 14.84 -1.47 -9.17
C LYS A 250 14.23 -0.25 -9.86
N PRO A 251 14.20 0.91 -9.18
CA PRO A 251 13.72 2.13 -9.79
C PRO A 251 14.65 2.61 -10.90
N ALA A 252 14.07 3.01 -12.00
CA ALA A 252 14.78 3.57 -13.15
C ALA A 252 13.94 4.67 -13.81
N ASP A 253 14.57 5.53 -14.56
CA ASP A 253 13.95 6.48 -15.47
C ASP A 253 14.45 6.27 -16.92
N ARG A 254 14.16 7.19 -17.82
CA ARG A 254 14.64 7.13 -19.21
C ARG A 254 16.17 7.23 -19.35
N ASN A 255 16.89 7.67 -18.32
CA ASN A 255 18.34 7.85 -18.32
C ASN A 255 19.07 6.66 -17.68
N GLY A 256 18.36 5.76 -17.02
CA GLY A 256 18.92 4.56 -16.37
C GLY A 256 18.41 4.36 -14.95
N PHE A 257 19.15 3.60 -14.14
CA PHE A 257 18.80 3.38 -12.73
C PHE A 257 18.87 4.68 -11.93
N LEU A 258 17.91 4.85 -11.03
CA LEU A 258 17.92 5.95 -10.06
C LEU A 258 18.84 5.61 -8.88
N ASP A 259 19.48 6.64 -8.33
CA ASP A 259 20.19 6.52 -7.05
C ASP A 259 19.17 6.69 -5.90
N GLY A 260 18.52 5.60 -5.53
CA GLY A 260 17.44 5.57 -4.56
C GLY A 260 16.04 5.68 -5.20
N ALA A 261 15.03 5.88 -4.35
CA ALA A 261 13.63 5.98 -4.75
C ALA A 261 13.29 7.37 -5.31
N TYR A 262 12.28 7.44 -6.18
CA TYR A 262 11.79 8.68 -6.77
C TYR A 262 11.02 9.50 -5.72
N ASP A 263 11.49 10.72 -5.44
CA ASP A 263 10.85 11.61 -4.47
C ASP A 263 9.62 12.31 -5.09
N LEU A 264 8.46 12.04 -4.52
CA LEU A 264 7.18 12.63 -4.89
C LEU A 264 6.62 13.58 -3.83
N SER A 265 7.42 13.95 -2.80
CA SER A 265 6.96 14.77 -1.68
C SER A 265 6.28 16.06 -2.13
N ASP A 266 6.92 16.84 -3.01
CA ASP A 266 6.37 18.09 -3.52
C ASP A 266 5.07 17.90 -4.33
N MET A 267 4.94 16.78 -5.05
CA MET A 267 3.73 16.48 -5.82
C MET A 267 2.57 16.09 -4.92
N VAL A 268 2.87 15.31 -3.90
CA VAL A 268 1.90 14.90 -2.88
C VAL A 268 1.44 16.11 -2.07
N ASP A 269 2.35 16.97 -1.63
CA ASP A 269 2.01 18.17 -0.86
C ASP A 269 1.16 19.16 -1.69
N ARG A 270 1.49 19.35 -2.97
CA ARG A 270 0.64 20.13 -3.91
C ARG A 270 -0.76 19.53 -4.07
N ALA A 271 -0.86 18.21 -4.20
CA ALA A 271 -2.17 17.54 -4.32
C ALA A 271 -3.02 17.69 -3.05
N LEU A 272 -2.37 17.89 -1.88
CA LEU A 272 -3.02 18.13 -0.60
C LEU A 272 -3.29 19.62 -0.33
N GLY A 273 -2.77 20.54 -1.15
CA GLY A 273 -2.83 21.97 -0.90
C GLY A 273 -1.99 22.41 0.32
N VAL A 274 -0.93 21.66 0.62
CA VAL A 274 0.04 21.99 1.68
C VAL A 274 1.21 22.69 1.00
N GLU A 275 1.49 23.96 1.40
CA GLU A 275 2.65 24.75 0.97
C GLU A 275 3.86 24.50 1.87
#